data_f38bd6e07abc308f83e873724d715308
#
_entry.id   f38bd6e07abc308f83e873724d715308
#
_cell.length_a   1.000
_cell.length_b   1.000
_cell.length_c   1.000
_cell.angle_alpha   90.00
_cell.angle_beta   90.00
_cell.angle_gamma   90.00
#
_symmetry.space_group_name_H-M   'P 1'
#
loop_
_entity.id
_entity.type
_entity.pdbx_description
1 polymer ?
#
loop_
_entity_poly.entity_id
_entity_poly.type
_entity_poly.pdbx_seq_one_letter_code
_entity_poly.pdbx_strand_id
1 'polypeptide(L)'
;MVDWRKYWNEPIETMSRQDLEGLQFRRLKRQLNNIYHNSSYYRGVMREIGTSPEDIKSLGDFTKFPVTYKDSVRELISAGDPFGGLLCIPFEEIKFIYSTTGTTGIPSIHAMTKEDQEYAAEQTARLTWMQGFRPGDVLFWPPVRWNGFIFGVTPGLERIGVVSITNILYPLPNYADKMVYALKHIRPDVMAAPIVIFDGFLEACKRLGEKPAEVCESLRAISIGYGDVLTNSYRQKLIKEAGLEPEKIFSGGGAADTMIHLAECEVREGTHICEDLYLAEILDLDTKEPVGENERGELILSNLYMRGTPLIRWGSEDISTFSRETCKCGRTHGRATWIGRTGFQLNVMGKWILPLDVDDLFIDVPEAAGVPFTLFKYKKGVMEKLKMKMVYDGSKGLTKEEFRKKVSGIIKEKLGVETDIEIVGSIDDLPKIAHKYKRVEDLTKES
;
A
#
# COMPACT_ATOMS: atom_id res chain seq x y z
N MET A 1 19.64 -8.95 27.85
CA MET A 1 18.72 -8.40 26.83
C MET A 1 17.89 -7.31 27.49
N VAL A 2 17.79 -6.12 26.90
CA VAL A 2 16.91 -5.07 27.41
C VAL A 2 15.47 -5.52 27.17
N ASP A 3 14.65 -5.55 28.23
CA ASP A 3 13.22 -5.88 28.10
C ASP A 3 12.48 -4.64 27.59
N TRP A 4 12.24 -4.60 26.28
CA TRP A 4 11.55 -3.51 25.63
C TRP A 4 10.05 -3.64 25.84
N ARG A 5 9.37 -2.51 26.18
CA ARG A 5 7.90 -2.46 26.22
C ARG A 5 7.31 -2.97 24.92
N LYS A 6 6.19 -3.70 25.00
CA LYS A 6 5.52 -4.31 23.84
C LYS A 6 4.95 -3.27 22.88
N TYR A 7 4.39 -2.18 23.42
CA TYR A 7 3.74 -1.13 22.65
C TYR A 7 4.54 0.17 22.73
N TRP A 8 4.49 0.97 21.67
CA TRP A 8 5.02 2.32 21.69
C TRP A 8 4.14 3.23 22.55
N ASN A 9 2.82 3.18 22.31
CA ASN A 9 1.80 3.97 23.02
C ASN A 9 0.66 3.03 23.45
N GLU A 10 0.89 2.28 24.52
CA GLU A 10 -0.04 1.25 25.00
C GLU A 10 -1.46 1.77 25.20
N PRO A 11 -1.73 2.93 25.87
CA PRO A 11 -3.08 3.42 26.07
C PRO A 11 -3.87 3.66 24.79
N ILE A 12 -3.20 4.02 23.71
CA ILE A 12 -3.83 4.22 22.39
C ILE A 12 -3.93 2.89 21.64
N GLU A 13 -2.86 2.11 21.59
CA GLU A 13 -2.79 0.88 20.77
C GLU A 13 -3.69 -0.24 21.30
N THR A 14 -4.09 -0.17 22.58
CA THR A 14 -4.95 -1.16 23.26
C THR A 14 -6.27 -0.56 23.75
N MET A 15 -6.62 0.65 23.29
CA MET A 15 -7.86 1.34 23.65
C MET A 15 -9.08 0.46 23.32
N SER A 16 -10.09 0.42 24.20
CA SER A 16 -11.30 -0.33 23.93
C SER A 16 -11.97 0.14 22.63
N ARG A 17 -12.65 -0.75 21.90
CA ARG A 17 -13.37 -0.38 20.66
C ARG A 17 -14.36 0.77 20.90
N GLN A 18 -15.08 0.73 21.99
CA GLN A 18 -16.04 1.79 22.36
C GLN A 18 -15.35 3.16 22.56
N ASP A 19 -14.22 3.18 23.27
CA ASP A 19 -13.47 4.43 23.53
C ASP A 19 -12.86 4.95 22.24
N LEU A 20 -12.34 4.05 21.39
CA LEU A 20 -11.75 4.38 20.10
C LEU A 20 -12.80 4.98 19.14
N GLU A 21 -13.97 4.40 19.02
CA GLU A 21 -15.08 4.95 18.23
C GLU A 21 -15.54 6.30 18.77
N GLY A 22 -15.60 6.45 20.10
CA GLY A 22 -15.87 7.74 20.73
C GLY A 22 -14.80 8.80 20.41
N LEU A 23 -13.53 8.41 20.39
CA LEU A 23 -12.43 9.28 19.99
C LEU A 23 -12.50 9.64 18.50
N GLN A 24 -12.73 8.65 17.64
CA GLN A 24 -12.92 8.85 16.21
C GLN A 24 -14.04 9.83 15.92
N PHE A 25 -15.21 9.67 16.57
CA PHE A 25 -16.33 10.57 16.36
C PHE A 25 -16.03 12.00 16.80
N ARG A 26 -15.40 12.21 17.97
CA ARG A 26 -14.98 13.55 18.40
C ARG A 26 -14.00 14.20 17.42
N ARG A 27 -13.03 13.44 16.92
CA ARG A 27 -12.05 13.93 15.94
C ARG A 27 -12.72 14.21 14.58
N LEU A 28 -13.63 13.34 14.14
CA LEU A 28 -14.40 13.54 12.92
C LEU A 28 -15.24 14.83 12.99
N LYS A 29 -15.95 15.07 14.10
CA LYS A 29 -16.72 16.31 14.29
C LYS A 29 -15.85 17.55 14.17
N ARG A 30 -14.64 17.52 14.75
CA ARG A 30 -13.68 18.60 14.61
C ARG A 30 -13.28 18.81 13.15
N GLN A 31 -13.02 17.71 12.42
CA GLN A 31 -12.65 17.78 11.01
C GLN A 31 -13.79 18.28 10.13
N LEU A 32 -15.00 17.80 10.35
CA LEU A 32 -16.18 18.26 9.60
C LEU A 32 -16.39 19.78 9.77
N ASN A 33 -16.23 20.30 10.98
CA ASN A 33 -16.26 21.75 11.22
C ASN A 33 -15.10 22.46 10.50
N ASN A 34 -13.88 21.92 10.57
CA ASN A 34 -12.73 22.50 9.88
C ASN A 34 -12.95 22.61 8.37
N ILE A 35 -13.36 21.54 7.70
CA ILE A 35 -13.58 21.52 6.26
C ILE A 35 -14.77 22.38 5.82
N TYR A 36 -15.84 22.45 6.64
CA TYR A 36 -17.01 23.26 6.34
C TYR A 36 -16.67 24.75 6.30
N HIS A 37 -15.87 25.22 7.25
CA HIS A 37 -15.51 26.63 7.34
C HIS A 37 -14.36 27.01 6.39
N ASN A 38 -13.40 26.13 6.15
CA ASN A 38 -12.15 26.48 5.53
C ASN A 38 -11.94 25.89 4.12
N SER A 39 -12.50 24.71 3.79
CA SER A 39 -12.39 24.12 2.45
C SER A 39 -13.50 24.62 1.54
N SER A 40 -13.16 25.19 0.39
CA SER A 40 -14.14 25.56 -0.63
C SER A 40 -14.80 24.33 -1.24
N TYR A 41 -14.00 23.27 -1.47
CA TYR A 41 -14.48 21.99 -2.02
C TYR A 41 -15.52 21.33 -1.10
N TYR A 42 -15.15 21.00 0.14
CA TYR A 42 -16.05 20.28 1.05
C TYR A 42 -17.27 21.09 1.48
N ARG A 43 -17.13 22.41 1.60
CA ARG A 43 -18.27 23.30 1.81
C ARG A 43 -19.27 23.24 0.64
N GLY A 44 -18.75 23.16 -0.59
CA GLY A 44 -19.55 22.94 -1.79
C GLY A 44 -20.32 21.62 -1.72
N VAL A 45 -19.62 20.52 -1.46
CA VAL A 45 -20.19 19.18 -1.29
C VAL A 45 -21.29 19.17 -0.22
N MET A 46 -21.02 19.71 0.97
CA MET A 46 -22.01 19.75 2.05
C MET A 46 -23.27 20.54 1.68
N ARG A 47 -23.13 21.66 0.94
CA ARG A 47 -24.29 22.43 0.45
C ARG A 47 -25.10 21.66 -0.58
N GLU A 48 -24.43 20.95 -1.47
CA GLU A 48 -25.08 20.15 -2.52
C GLU A 48 -25.95 19.03 -1.93
N ILE A 49 -25.45 18.34 -0.90
CA ILE A 49 -26.21 17.28 -0.22
C ILE A 49 -27.14 17.81 0.89
N GLY A 50 -27.18 19.13 1.10
CA GLY A 50 -28.05 19.75 2.11
C GLY A 50 -27.68 19.35 3.55
N THR A 51 -26.40 19.12 3.84
CA THR A 51 -25.93 18.65 5.15
C THR A 51 -24.94 19.64 5.76
N SER A 52 -24.94 19.73 7.07
CA SER A 52 -23.98 20.50 7.87
C SER A 52 -23.23 19.60 8.85
N PRO A 53 -22.13 20.07 9.47
CA PRO A 53 -21.45 19.30 10.51
C PRO A 53 -22.38 18.89 11.67
N GLU A 54 -23.40 19.69 11.98
CA GLU A 54 -24.33 19.44 13.06
C GLU A 54 -25.25 18.25 12.80
N ASP A 55 -25.54 17.95 11.54
CA ASP A 55 -26.43 16.86 11.13
C ASP A 55 -25.80 15.48 11.29
N ILE A 56 -24.46 15.40 11.34
CA ILE A 56 -23.71 14.17 11.58
C ILE A 56 -23.62 13.95 13.09
N LYS A 57 -24.46 13.07 13.63
CA LYS A 57 -24.58 12.79 15.08
C LYS A 57 -23.92 11.48 15.50
N SER A 58 -23.54 10.66 14.53
CA SER A 58 -22.89 9.36 14.73
C SER A 58 -21.94 9.03 13.59
N LEU A 59 -21.07 8.02 13.75
CA LEU A 59 -20.29 7.46 12.64
C LEU A 59 -21.19 6.84 11.57
N GLY A 60 -22.38 6.33 11.95
CA GLY A 60 -23.38 5.83 11.00
C GLY A 60 -23.98 6.91 10.12
N ASP A 61 -24.22 8.13 10.63
CA ASP A 61 -24.69 9.24 9.80
C ASP A 61 -23.65 9.68 8.78
N PHE A 62 -22.37 9.51 9.12
CA PHE A 62 -21.26 9.91 8.27
C PHE A 62 -21.15 9.06 6.99
N THR A 63 -21.67 7.84 6.96
CA THR A 63 -21.71 7.01 5.76
C THR A 63 -22.49 7.65 4.60
N LYS A 64 -23.39 8.60 4.89
CA LYS A 64 -24.16 9.37 3.90
C LYS A 64 -23.34 10.47 3.21
N PHE A 65 -22.17 10.84 3.78
CA PHE A 65 -21.29 11.80 3.15
C PHE A 65 -20.69 11.17 1.87
N PRO A 66 -20.66 11.87 0.72
CA PRO A 66 -20.18 11.26 -0.52
C PRO A 66 -18.70 10.94 -0.47
N VAL A 67 -18.30 9.94 -1.24
CA VAL A 67 -16.87 9.61 -1.43
C VAL A 67 -16.23 10.68 -2.32
N THR A 68 -15.07 11.17 -1.90
CA THR A 68 -14.27 12.10 -2.68
C THR A 68 -13.18 11.34 -3.43
N TYR A 69 -13.15 11.46 -4.73
CA TYR A 69 -12.10 10.90 -5.57
C TYR A 69 -11.13 11.97 -6.08
N LYS A 70 -9.96 11.55 -6.49
CA LYS A 70 -8.91 12.40 -7.04
C LYS A 70 -9.41 13.23 -8.23
N ASP A 71 -10.23 12.64 -9.08
CA ASP A 71 -10.79 13.30 -10.26
C ASP A 71 -11.70 14.46 -9.87
N SER A 72 -12.45 14.33 -8.77
CA SER A 72 -13.34 15.39 -8.28
C SER A 72 -12.61 16.71 -7.94
N VAL A 73 -11.32 16.64 -7.55
CA VAL A 73 -10.52 17.83 -7.22
C VAL A 73 -9.63 18.29 -8.37
N ARG A 74 -9.37 17.44 -9.37
CA ARG A 74 -8.53 17.78 -10.54
C ARG A 74 -9.08 18.93 -11.37
N GLU A 75 -10.37 19.06 -11.48
CA GLU A 75 -11.01 20.17 -12.20
C GLU A 75 -10.66 21.51 -11.53
N LEU A 76 -10.71 21.60 -10.21
CA LEU A 76 -10.33 22.80 -9.47
C LEU A 76 -8.82 23.08 -9.57
N ILE A 77 -7.99 22.04 -9.54
CA ILE A 77 -6.54 22.18 -9.77
C ILE A 77 -6.29 22.72 -11.17
N SER A 78 -6.97 22.22 -12.18
CA SER A 78 -6.86 22.69 -13.58
C SER A 78 -7.38 24.11 -13.75
N ALA A 79 -8.33 24.53 -12.92
CA ALA A 79 -8.86 25.91 -12.89
C ALA A 79 -7.95 26.91 -12.16
N GLY A 80 -6.82 26.46 -11.62
CA GLY A 80 -5.79 27.32 -11.01
C GLY A 80 -5.70 27.30 -9.50
N ASP A 81 -6.50 26.47 -8.81
CA ASP A 81 -6.32 26.23 -7.37
C ASP A 81 -5.37 25.03 -7.14
N PRO A 82 -4.11 25.26 -6.72
CA PRO A 82 -3.12 24.18 -6.62
C PRO A 82 -3.51 23.09 -5.62
N PHE A 83 -4.38 23.39 -4.65
CA PHE A 83 -4.85 22.43 -3.64
C PHE A 83 -6.25 21.89 -3.96
N GLY A 84 -6.87 22.25 -5.08
CA GLY A 84 -8.19 21.78 -5.50
C GLY A 84 -9.29 22.07 -4.49
N GLY A 85 -9.25 23.20 -3.80
CA GLY A 85 -10.23 23.60 -2.79
C GLY A 85 -10.10 22.88 -1.43
N LEU A 86 -9.07 22.05 -1.24
CA LEU A 86 -8.88 21.23 -0.03
C LEU A 86 -8.13 21.96 1.10
N LEU A 87 -7.43 23.05 0.82
CA LEU A 87 -6.64 23.78 1.82
C LEU A 87 -7.54 24.37 2.91
N CYS A 88 -7.24 24.04 4.16
CA CYS A 88 -8.03 24.45 5.34
C CYS A 88 -7.30 25.38 6.30
N ILE A 89 -6.13 25.89 5.92
CA ILE A 89 -5.30 26.77 6.75
C ILE A 89 -4.81 27.98 5.92
N PRO A 90 -4.45 29.11 6.56
CA PRO A 90 -3.69 30.17 5.90
C PRO A 90 -2.35 29.65 5.38
N PHE A 91 -1.86 30.26 4.29
CA PHE A 91 -0.62 29.83 3.63
C PHE A 91 0.59 29.89 4.57
N GLU A 92 0.58 30.84 5.50
CA GLU A 92 1.64 31.08 6.48
C GLU A 92 1.77 29.95 7.53
N GLU A 93 0.71 29.17 7.73
CA GLU A 93 0.72 27.99 8.62
C GLU A 93 1.26 26.73 7.92
N ILE A 94 1.46 26.77 6.62
CA ILE A 94 1.99 25.62 5.88
C ILE A 94 3.46 25.40 6.26
N LYS A 95 3.75 24.21 6.75
CA LYS A 95 5.11 23.79 7.05
C LYS A 95 5.74 23.01 5.91
N PHE A 96 4.94 22.16 5.26
CA PHE A 96 5.37 21.32 4.15
C PHE A 96 4.30 21.29 3.05
N ILE A 97 4.75 21.28 1.81
CA ILE A 97 3.94 20.97 0.64
C ILE A 97 4.50 19.68 0.04
N TYR A 98 3.64 18.73 -0.24
CA TYR A 98 4.00 17.47 -0.88
C TYR A 98 3.03 17.14 -2.02
N SER A 99 3.45 16.26 -2.91
CA SER A 99 2.60 15.80 -4.01
C SER A 99 2.59 14.29 -4.09
N THR A 100 1.54 13.77 -4.71
CA THR A 100 1.51 12.37 -5.13
C THR A 100 2.40 12.17 -6.35
N THR A 101 2.68 10.89 -6.69
CA THR A 101 3.56 10.54 -7.82
C THR A 101 2.97 10.88 -9.20
N GLY A 102 1.66 11.14 -9.29
CA GLY A 102 0.99 11.53 -10.53
C GLY A 102 1.03 10.49 -11.65
N THR A 103 1.14 9.21 -11.32
CA THR A 103 1.22 8.10 -12.31
C THR A 103 0.04 8.04 -13.26
N THR A 104 -1.11 8.60 -12.87
CA THR A 104 -2.36 8.59 -13.64
C THR A 104 -2.77 9.97 -14.16
N GLY A 105 -1.89 10.99 -14.10
CA GLY A 105 -2.19 12.35 -14.56
C GLY A 105 -1.57 13.44 -13.70
N ILE A 106 -2.29 14.56 -13.52
CA ILE A 106 -1.83 15.69 -12.70
C ILE A 106 -1.67 15.26 -11.24
N PRO A 107 -0.48 15.43 -10.62
CA PRO A 107 -0.28 15.14 -9.21
C PRO A 107 -1.20 15.98 -8.32
N SER A 108 -1.80 15.42 -7.31
CA SER A 108 -2.46 16.18 -6.25
C SER A 108 -1.40 16.78 -5.32
N ILE A 109 -1.66 18.01 -4.89
CA ILE A 109 -0.78 18.77 -3.98
C ILE A 109 -1.48 18.88 -2.63
N HIS A 110 -0.72 18.62 -1.58
CA HIS A 110 -1.20 18.63 -0.20
C HIS A 110 -0.31 19.49 0.69
N ALA A 111 -0.90 20.09 1.71
CA ALA A 111 -0.22 20.90 2.70
C ALA A 111 -0.29 20.28 4.09
N MET A 112 0.77 20.41 4.85
CA MET A 112 0.87 19.97 6.25
C MET A 112 1.31 21.12 7.15
N THR A 113 0.71 21.19 8.35
CA THR A 113 1.22 21.99 9.47
C THR A 113 2.30 21.23 10.24
N LYS A 114 2.93 21.90 11.21
CA LYS A 114 3.85 21.22 12.15
C LYS A 114 3.11 20.20 13.01
N GLU A 115 1.87 20.46 13.40
CA GLU A 115 1.03 19.53 14.16
C GLU A 115 0.70 18.28 13.36
N ASP A 116 0.37 18.43 12.08
CA ASP A 116 0.13 17.30 11.19
C ASP A 116 1.37 16.39 11.07
N GLN A 117 2.55 16.99 11.01
CA GLN A 117 3.82 16.25 11.02
C GLN A 117 3.99 15.44 12.32
N GLU A 118 3.64 16.02 13.48
CA GLU A 118 3.76 15.35 14.76
C GLU A 118 2.89 14.09 14.85
N TYR A 119 1.65 14.15 14.31
CA TYR A 119 0.78 12.97 14.22
C TYR A 119 1.31 11.92 13.23
N ALA A 120 1.81 12.36 12.08
CA ALA A 120 2.43 11.44 11.11
C ALA A 120 3.68 10.75 11.69
N ALA A 121 4.48 11.48 12.47
CA ALA A 121 5.64 10.94 13.18
C ALA A 121 5.22 9.93 14.26
N GLU A 122 4.17 10.22 15.03
CA GLU A 122 3.64 9.30 16.04
C GLU A 122 3.11 8.01 15.41
N GLN A 123 2.39 8.11 14.31
CA GLN A 123 1.94 6.96 13.52
C GLN A 123 3.13 6.08 13.11
N THR A 124 4.16 6.68 12.53
CA THR A 124 5.37 5.95 12.10
C THR A 124 6.05 5.28 13.28
N ALA A 125 6.22 5.98 14.41
CA ALA A 125 6.84 5.40 15.59
C ALA A 125 6.10 4.15 16.08
N ARG A 126 4.77 4.20 16.18
CA ARG A 126 3.96 3.03 16.58
C ARG A 126 4.13 1.85 15.62
N LEU A 127 4.06 2.10 14.31
CA LEU A 127 4.07 1.05 13.30
C LEU A 127 5.46 0.42 13.13
N THR A 128 6.53 1.20 13.16
CA THR A 128 7.89 0.65 13.08
C THR A 128 8.31 -0.03 14.38
N TRP A 129 7.88 0.49 15.54
CA TRP A 129 8.06 -0.21 16.82
C TRP A 129 7.40 -1.60 16.82
N MET A 130 6.20 -1.69 16.25
CA MET A 130 5.46 -2.94 16.09
C MET A 130 6.22 -3.95 15.22
N GLN A 131 6.95 -3.49 14.21
CA GLN A 131 7.82 -4.31 13.37
C GLN A 131 9.17 -4.64 14.03
N GLY A 132 9.36 -4.25 15.27
CA GLY A 132 10.57 -4.57 16.04
C GLY A 132 11.69 -3.55 15.96
N PHE A 133 11.49 -2.33 15.42
CA PHE A 133 12.49 -1.27 15.44
C PHE A 133 12.70 -0.76 16.87
N ARG A 134 13.95 -0.53 17.26
CA ARG A 134 14.33 -0.16 18.63
C ARG A 134 15.35 0.97 18.65
N PRO A 135 15.50 1.67 19.78
CA PRO A 135 16.53 2.69 19.94
C PRO A 135 17.94 2.14 19.69
N GLY A 136 18.71 2.88 18.90
CA GLY A 136 20.05 2.50 18.51
C GLY A 136 20.15 1.60 17.28
N ASP A 137 19.02 1.10 16.76
CA ASP A 137 19.04 0.36 15.50
C ASP A 137 19.57 1.20 14.36
N VAL A 138 20.35 0.56 13.51
CA VAL A 138 20.77 1.09 12.24
C VAL A 138 19.79 0.64 11.16
N LEU A 139 19.04 1.58 10.60
CA LEU A 139 18.11 1.33 9.50
C LEU A 139 18.77 1.53 8.15
N PHE A 140 18.80 0.50 7.33
CA PHE A 140 19.09 0.63 5.92
C PHE A 140 17.79 0.92 5.16
N TRP A 141 17.68 2.16 4.68
CA TRP A 141 16.55 2.60 3.89
C TRP A 141 17.05 3.03 2.49
N PRO A 142 17.00 2.13 1.49
CA PRO A 142 17.37 2.49 0.12
C PRO A 142 16.49 3.63 -0.35
N PRO A 143 17.01 4.55 -1.17
CA PRO A 143 16.30 5.76 -1.53
C PRO A 143 15.01 5.40 -2.27
N VAL A 144 13.93 5.62 -1.58
CA VAL A 144 12.60 5.73 -2.18
C VAL A 144 12.47 7.14 -2.71
N ARG A 145 11.78 7.33 -3.84
CA ARG A 145 11.50 8.67 -4.35
C ARG A 145 10.99 9.56 -3.21
N TRP A 146 11.51 10.77 -3.13
CA TRP A 146 11.03 11.78 -2.20
C TRP A 146 9.54 12.00 -2.45
N ASN A 147 8.72 11.54 -1.54
CA ASN A 147 7.29 11.80 -1.48
C ASN A 147 6.94 12.32 -0.09
N GLY A 148 5.68 12.70 0.14
CA GLY A 148 5.24 13.26 1.40
C GLY A 148 5.55 12.43 2.64
N PHE A 149 5.70 11.12 2.51
CA PHE A 149 6.02 10.22 3.63
C PHE A 149 7.28 10.59 4.40
N ILE A 150 8.30 11.15 3.76
CA ILE A 150 9.56 11.51 4.43
C ILE A 150 9.31 12.47 5.60
N PHE A 151 8.28 13.32 5.50
CA PHE A 151 7.96 14.31 6.53
C PHE A 151 7.35 13.71 7.80
N GLY A 152 6.79 12.53 7.73
CA GLY A 152 6.32 11.77 8.90
C GLY A 152 7.28 10.67 9.33
N VAL A 153 7.85 9.95 8.35
CA VAL A 153 8.69 8.77 8.60
C VAL A 153 10.00 9.16 9.31
N THR A 154 10.73 10.15 8.80
CA THR A 154 12.00 10.55 9.43
C THR A 154 11.83 11.00 10.88
N PRO A 155 10.91 11.94 11.23
CA PRO A 155 10.70 12.31 12.62
C PRO A 155 10.18 11.16 13.49
N GLY A 156 9.41 10.23 12.91
CA GLY A 156 8.93 9.04 13.64
C GLY A 156 10.07 8.10 14.03
N LEU A 157 11.01 7.87 13.13
CA LEU A 157 12.22 7.08 13.38
C LEU A 157 13.14 7.76 14.40
N GLU A 158 13.29 9.09 14.30
CA GLU A 158 14.04 9.89 15.28
C GLU A 158 13.44 9.77 16.70
N ARG A 159 12.09 9.76 16.83
CA ARG A 159 11.42 9.54 18.12
C ARG A 159 11.76 8.21 18.76
N ILE A 160 11.93 7.16 17.96
CA ILE A 160 12.36 5.86 18.46
C ILE A 160 13.84 5.88 18.83
N GLY A 161 14.63 6.74 18.21
CA GLY A 161 16.09 6.75 18.31
C GLY A 161 16.77 5.81 17.32
N VAL A 162 16.16 5.61 16.15
CA VAL A 162 16.72 4.81 15.04
C VAL A 162 17.72 5.65 14.26
N VAL A 163 18.88 5.09 13.96
CA VAL A 163 19.92 5.69 13.12
C VAL A 163 19.63 5.35 11.67
N SER A 164 19.16 6.30 10.88
CA SER A 164 18.82 6.07 9.48
C SER A 164 20.02 6.26 8.56
N ILE A 165 20.34 5.24 7.76
CA ILE A 165 21.28 5.37 6.66
C ILE A 165 20.46 5.60 5.40
N THR A 166 20.60 6.81 4.81
CA THR A 166 20.01 7.12 3.53
C THR A 166 21.06 6.94 2.44
N ASN A 167 20.78 6.06 1.49
CA ASN A 167 21.66 5.87 0.35
C ASN A 167 21.09 6.64 -0.86
N ILE A 168 21.70 7.77 -1.20
CA ILE A 168 21.31 8.66 -2.33
C ILE A 168 21.65 8.04 -3.72
N LEU A 169 22.04 6.78 -3.79
CA LEU A 169 22.62 6.20 -5.00
C LEU A 169 21.60 5.68 -6.02
N TYR A 170 20.30 5.76 -5.73
CA TYR A 170 19.26 5.44 -6.70
C TYR A 170 18.86 6.69 -7.49
N PRO A 171 18.72 6.66 -8.83
CA PRO A 171 18.82 5.50 -9.73
C PRO A 171 20.19 5.32 -10.38
N LEU A 172 21.30 5.51 -9.68
CA LEU A 172 22.62 5.35 -10.26
C LEU A 172 22.89 3.92 -10.74
N PRO A 173 23.66 3.75 -11.82
CA PRO A 173 24.11 2.43 -12.25
C PRO A 173 24.75 1.65 -11.10
N ASN A 174 24.47 0.36 -11.03
CA ASN A 174 25.00 -0.56 -10.00
C ASN A 174 24.59 -0.23 -8.55
N TYR A 175 23.47 0.47 -8.33
CA TYR A 175 22.98 0.76 -6.97
C TYR A 175 22.76 -0.52 -6.15
N ALA A 176 22.28 -1.59 -6.81
CA ALA A 176 22.02 -2.86 -6.15
C ALA A 176 23.31 -3.55 -5.66
N ASP A 177 24.41 -3.46 -6.41
CA ASP A 177 25.72 -3.97 -5.97
C ASP A 177 26.23 -3.22 -4.75
N LYS A 178 26.04 -1.89 -4.74
CA LYS A 178 26.39 -1.04 -3.61
C LYS A 178 25.52 -1.33 -2.39
N MET A 179 24.27 -1.73 -2.60
CA MET A 179 23.39 -2.18 -1.54
C MET A 179 23.90 -3.47 -0.89
N VAL A 180 24.32 -4.47 -1.69
CA VAL A 180 24.97 -5.69 -1.16
C VAL A 180 26.22 -5.34 -0.35
N TYR A 181 27.07 -4.45 -0.88
CA TYR A 181 28.25 -3.99 -0.17
C TYR A 181 27.90 -3.31 1.16
N ALA A 182 26.93 -2.38 1.14
CA ALA A 182 26.51 -1.66 2.33
C ALA A 182 25.95 -2.60 3.43
N LEU A 183 25.10 -3.55 3.05
CA LEU A 183 24.53 -4.52 3.98
C LEU A 183 25.62 -5.38 4.64
N LYS A 184 26.63 -5.82 3.87
CA LYS A 184 27.74 -6.63 4.40
C LYS A 184 28.68 -5.85 5.32
N HIS A 185 28.95 -4.58 5.03
CA HIS A 185 29.97 -3.81 5.75
C HIS A 185 29.40 -2.94 6.86
N ILE A 186 28.20 -2.39 6.68
CA ILE A 186 27.53 -1.57 7.72
C ILE A 186 26.79 -2.48 8.71
N ARG A 187 26.31 -3.65 8.24
CA ARG A 187 25.55 -4.63 9.03
C ARG A 187 24.38 -3.99 9.79
N PRO A 188 23.42 -3.35 9.07
CA PRO A 188 22.28 -2.70 9.69
C PRO A 188 21.41 -3.73 10.44
N ASP A 189 20.64 -3.25 11.43
CA ASP A 189 19.74 -4.07 12.24
C ASP A 189 18.37 -4.26 11.57
N VAL A 190 17.91 -3.25 10.83
CA VAL A 190 16.61 -3.25 10.17
C VAL A 190 16.70 -2.66 8.77
N MET A 191 15.78 -3.08 7.92
CA MET A 191 15.69 -2.59 6.54
C MET A 191 14.25 -2.30 6.15
N ALA A 192 14.02 -1.25 5.36
CA ALA A 192 12.74 -0.98 4.71
C ALA A 192 12.97 -0.74 3.22
N ALA A 193 12.27 -1.48 2.35
CA ALA A 193 12.46 -1.36 0.90
C ALA A 193 11.20 -1.66 0.08
N PRO A 194 11.01 -0.97 -1.07
CA PRO A 194 10.06 -1.41 -2.09
C PRO A 194 10.45 -2.77 -2.67
N ILE A 195 9.46 -3.54 -3.13
CA ILE A 195 9.66 -4.84 -3.76
C ILE A 195 10.67 -4.75 -4.92
N VAL A 196 10.52 -3.76 -5.79
CA VAL A 196 11.41 -3.58 -6.95
C VAL A 196 12.88 -3.36 -6.56
N ILE A 197 13.13 -2.69 -5.44
CA ILE A 197 14.49 -2.48 -4.92
C ILE A 197 15.02 -3.79 -4.34
N PHE A 198 14.17 -4.54 -3.65
CA PHE A 198 14.57 -5.83 -3.10
C PHE A 198 14.82 -6.88 -4.18
N ASP A 199 14.03 -6.91 -5.25
CA ASP A 199 14.33 -7.77 -6.43
C ASP A 199 15.68 -7.41 -7.05
N GLY A 200 15.98 -6.13 -7.23
CA GLY A 200 17.31 -5.68 -7.70
C GLY A 200 18.45 -6.15 -6.79
N PHE A 201 18.23 -6.15 -5.47
CA PHE A 201 19.18 -6.70 -4.50
C PHE A 201 19.38 -8.20 -4.67
N LEU A 202 18.32 -8.99 -4.85
CA LEU A 202 18.42 -10.43 -5.08
C LEU A 202 19.20 -10.76 -6.35
N GLU A 203 18.95 -10.03 -7.43
CA GLU A 203 19.69 -10.16 -8.69
C GLU A 203 21.17 -9.77 -8.54
N ALA A 204 21.45 -8.72 -7.76
CA ALA A 204 22.83 -8.34 -7.48
C ALA A 204 23.56 -9.41 -6.65
N CYS A 205 22.92 -9.99 -5.65
CA CYS A 205 23.49 -11.12 -4.90
C CYS A 205 23.85 -12.27 -5.82
N LYS A 206 22.94 -12.68 -6.72
CA LYS A 206 23.17 -13.74 -7.70
C LYS A 206 24.37 -13.42 -8.59
N ARG A 207 24.46 -12.21 -9.14
CA ARG A 207 25.55 -11.76 -10.02
C ARG A 207 26.91 -11.73 -9.31
N LEU A 208 26.93 -11.33 -8.04
CA LEU A 208 28.13 -11.24 -7.20
C LEU A 208 28.53 -12.58 -6.55
N GLY A 209 27.73 -13.63 -6.72
CA GLY A 209 27.96 -14.94 -6.07
C GLY A 209 27.69 -14.93 -4.56
N GLU A 210 26.88 -13.98 -4.09
CA GLU A 210 26.54 -13.83 -2.67
C GLU A 210 25.21 -14.51 -2.37
N LYS A 211 25.07 -15.02 -1.13
CA LYS A 211 23.79 -15.56 -0.67
C LYS A 211 22.98 -14.49 0.06
N PRO A 212 21.75 -14.19 -0.37
CA PRO A 212 20.93 -13.15 0.26
C PRO A 212 20.79 -13.33 1.77
N ALA A 213 20.59 -14.55 2.27
CA ALA A 213 20.48 -14.84 3.69
C ALA A 213 21.75 -14.45 4.49
N GLU A 214 22.93 -14.70 3.94
CA GLU A 214 24.21 -14.33 4.56
C GLU A 214 24.41 -12.80 4.55
N VAL A 215 24.05 -12.14 3.43
CA VAL A 215 24.11 -10.67 3.32
C VAL A 215 23.15 -9.99 4.30
N CYS A 216 21.98 -10.59 4.53
CA CYS A 216 20.93 -10.09 5.44
C CYS A 216 21.05 -10.64 6.87
N GLU A 217 22.14 -11.32 7.24
CA GLU A 217 22.31 -12.00 8.53
C GLU A 217 22.09 -11.05 9.72
N SER A 218 22.60 -9.82 9.64
CA SER A 218 22.46 -8.81 10.70
C SER A 218 21.02 -8.28 10.86
N LEU A 219 20.20 -8.37 9.81
CA LEU A 219 18.85 -7.87 9.83
C LEU A 219 17.95 -8.75 10.71
N ARG A 220 17.23 -8.13 11.62
CA ARG A 220 16.17 -8.77 12.43
C ARG A 220 14.75 -8.39 11.98
N ALA A 221 14.61 -7.32 11.19
CA ALA A 221 13.36 -6.95 10.56
C ALA A 221 13.59 -6.37 9.16
N ILE A 222 12.81 -6.85 8.21
CA ILE A 222 12.83 -6.43 6.81
C ILE A 222 11.39 -6.05 6.46
N SER A 223 11.12 -4.74 6.38
CA SER A 223 9.82 -4.20 5.99
C SER A 223 9.77 -4.02 4.48
N ILE A 224 8.88 -4.75 3.81
CA ILE A 224 8.77 -4.78 2.35
C ILE A 224 7.37 -4.34 1.90
N GLY A 225 7.31 -3.62 0.81
CA GLY A 225 6.07 -3.11 0.22
C GLY A 225 6.28 -1.74 -0.37
N TYR A 226 5.82 -0.69 0.29
CA TYR A 226 6.05 0.72 -0.05
C TYR A 226 5.79 1.06 -1.53
N GLY A 227 4.57 0.77 -1.99
CA GLY A 227 4.10 1.03 -3.36
C GLY A 227 3.70 -0.21 -4.14
N ASP A 228 3.90 -1.39 -3.57
CA ASP A 228 3.37 -2.67 -4.04
C ASP A 228 2.93 -3.51 -2.82
N VAL A 229 2.01 -4.45 -3.03
CA VAL A 229 1.54 -5.35 -1.98
C VAL A 229 2.56 -6.47 -1.77
N LEU A 230 2.98 -6.71 -0.54
CA LEU A 230 3.71 -7.93 -0.19
C LEU A 230 2.75 -9.12 -0.22
N THR A 231 2.66 -9.79 -1.36
CA THR A 231 1.83 -10.98 -1.54
C THR A 231 2.40 -12.17 -0.79
N ASN A 232 1.54 -13.15 -0.45
CA ASN A 232 2.00 -14.41 0.12
C ASN A 232 2.96 -15.15 -0.81
N SER A 233 2.72 -15.10 -2.12
CA SER A 233 3.60 -15.66 -3.14
C SER A 233 5.01 -15.04 -3.07
N TYR A 234 5.10 -13.71 -3.00
CA TYR A 234 6.38 -13.02 -2.90
C TYR A 234 7.08 -13.34 -1.57
N ARG A 235 6.33 -13.38 -0.45
CA ARG A 235 6.89 -13.79 0.86
C ARG A 235 7.48 -15.21 0.79
N GLN A 236 6.78 -16.16 0.16
CA GLN A 236 7.28 -17.52 -0.04
C GLN A 236 8.53 -17.56 -0.93
N LYS A 237 8.60 -16.72 -1.96
CA LYS A 237 9.81 -16.53 -2.77
C LYS A 237 10.99 -16.11 -1.89
N LEU A 238 10.83 -15.12 -1.03
CA LEU A 238 11.87 -14.64 -0.12
C LEU A 238 12.36 -15.74 0.84
N ILE A 239 11.44 -16.54 1.36
CA ILE A 239 11.77 -17.65 2.27
C ILE A 239 12.50 -18.78 1.51
N LYS A 240 11.93 -19.25 0.40
CA LYS A 240 12.42 -20.43 -0.31
C LYS A 240 13.65 -20.17 -1.18
N GLU A 241 13.67 -19.03 -1.89
CA GLU A 241 14.73 -18.73 -2.87
C GLU A 241 15.84 -17.86 -2.29
N ALA A 242 15.50 -16.91 -1.42
CA ALA A 242 16.49 -16.04 -0.78
C ALA A 242 16.96 -16.56 0.59
N GLY A 243 16.32 -17.60 1.14
CA GLY A 243 16.68 -18.19 2.43
C GLY A 243 16.43 -17.29 3.63
N LEU A 244 15.52 -16.31 3.51
CA LEU A 244 15.21 -15.40 4.60
C LEU A 244 14.28 -16.05 5.62
N GLU A 245 14.51 -15.76 6.89
CA GLU A 245 13.67 -16.25 8.00
C GLU A 245 12.30 -15.56 7.97
N PRO A 246 11.18 -16.32 8.04
CA PRO A 246 9.82 -15.76 7.98
C PRO A 246 9.58 -14.66 9.01
N GLU A 247 10.16 -14.81 10.21
CA GLU A 247 10.01 -13.91 11.35
C GLU A 247 10.62 -12.52 11.08
N LYS A 248 11.53 -12.41 10.15
CA LYS A 248 12.18 -11.15 9.78
C LYS A 248 11.39 -10.36 8.74
N ILE A 249 10.45 -10.99 8.02
CA ILE A 249 9.75 -10.39 6.88
C ILE A 249 8.43 -9.78 7.33
N PHE A 250 8.25 -8.47 7.12
CA PHE A 250 7.04 -7.71 7.42
C PHE A 250 6.53 -6.99 6.19
N SER A 251 5.21 -6.86 6.05
CA SER A 251 4.61 -5.94 5.10
C SER A 251 4.53 -4.54 5.71
N GLY A 252 4.86 -3.53 4.90
CA GLY A 252 4.70 -2.13 5.22
C GLY A 252 4.33 -1.33 3.99
N GLY A 253 3.61 -0.25 4.17
CA GLY A 253 3.17 0.58 3.05
C GLY A 253 2.39 1.80 3.49
N GLY A 254 1.71 2.42 2.55
CA GLY A 254 0.85 3.56 2.81
C GLY A 254 0.46 4.29 1.53
N ALA A 255 -0.39 5.30 1.67
CA ALA A 255 -0.83 6.17 0.61
C ALA A 255 -0.39 7.61 0.88
N ALA A 256 0.33 8.20 -0.08
CA ALA A 256 0.90 9.54 0.08
C ALA A 256 -0.17 10.64 0.18
N ASP A 257 -1.32 10.44 -0.45
CA ASP A 257 -2.43 11.40 -0.44
C ASP A 257 -2.92 11.64 0.99
N THR A 258 -3.26 10.55 1.68
CA THR A 258 -3.82 10.57 3.03
C THR A 258 -2.74 10.58 4.12
N MET A 259 -1.48 10.43 3.77
CA MET A 259 -0.36 10.23 4.71
C MET A 259 -0.56 9.02 5.63
N ILE A 260 -1.39 8.06 5.23
CA ILE A 260 -1.54 6.83 6.00
C ILE A 260 -0.31 5.96 5.86
N HIS A 261 0.18 5.47 6.97
CA HIS A 261 1.20 4.43 7.05
C HIS A 261 0.58 3.17 7.64
N LEU A 262 0.93 2.04 7.10
CA LEU A 262 0.38 0.72 7.42
C LEU A 262 1.53 -0.24 7.67
N ALA A 263 1.41 -1.11 8.65
CA ALA A 263 2.42 -2.12 8.92
C ALA A 263 1.85 -3.39 9.55
N GLU A 264 2.42 -4.54 9.21
CA GLU A 264 2.16 -5.80 9.92
C GLU A 264 2.81 -5.79 11.30
N CYS A 265 2.17 -6.45 12.25
CA CYS A 265 2.76 -6.88 13.51
C CYS A 265 3.37 -8.27 13.38
N GLU A 266 3.88 -8.81 14.50
CA GLU A 266 4.45 -10.17 14.58
C GLU A 266 3.48 -11.29 14.21
N VAL A 267 2.16 -11.02 14.22
CA VAL A 267 1.12 -12.01 13.85
C VAL A 267 0.98 -12.15 12.33
N ARG A 268 1.25 -11.09 11.55
CA ARG A 268 1.21 -11.05 10.07
C ARG A 268 -0.15 -11.39 9.46
N GLU A 269 -1.22 -11.09 10.17
CA GLU A 269 -2.61 -11.24 9.70
C GLU A 269 -3.18 -9.86 9.28
N GLY A 270 -2.60 -9.26 8.23
CA GLY A 270 -2.94 -7.91 7.75
C GLY A 270 -2.14 -6.79 8.40
N THR A 271 -2.25 -5.58 7.84
CA THR A 271 -1.54 -4.38 8.26
C THR A 271 -2.41 -3.51 9.17
N HIS A 272 -1.92 -3.14 10.34
CA HIS A 272 -2.63 -2.27 11.27
C HIS A 272 -2.77 -0.85 10.71
N ILE A 273 -3.94 -0.24 10.97
CA ILE A 273 -4.24 1.17 10.77
C ILE A 273 -4.26 1.87 12.13
N CYS A 274 -3.69 3.06 12.24
CA CYS A 274 -3.86 3.88 13.42
C CYS A 274 -5.26 4.53 13.42
N GLU A 275 -6.28 3.78 13.86
CA GLU A 275 -7.69 4.20 13.77
C GLU A 275 -8.03 5.42 14.64
N ASP A 276 -7.20 5.77 15.60
CA ASP A 276 -7.33 7.05 16.31
C ASP A 276 -7.00 8.25 15.38
N LEU A 277 -6.24 8.04 14.31
CA LEU A 277 -5.85 9.05 13.33
C LEU A 277 -6.65 8.97 12.02
N TYR A 278 -7.25 7.82 11.75
CA TYR A 278 -8.01 7.56 10.53
C TYR A 278 -9.34 6.87 10.82
N LEU A 279 -10.36 7.25 10.06
CA LEU A 279 -11.54 6.41 9.90
C LEU A 279 -11.41 5.65 8.58
N ALA A 280 -11.42 4.32 8.66
CA ALA A 280 -11.36 3.42 7.52
C ALA A 280 -12.71 2.74 7.30
N GLU A 281 -13.16 2.75 6.05
CA GLU A 281 -14.38 2.09 5.57
C GLU A 281 -13.99 1.20 4.39
N ILE A 282 -14.71 0.10 4.19
CA ILE A 282 -14.64 -0.67 2.95
C ILE A 282 -16.00 -0.59 2.27
N LEU A 283 -16.00 -0.14 1.02
CA LEU A 283 -17.21 -0.02 0.23
C LEU A 283 -17.19 -1.01 -0.93
N ASP A 284 -18.34 -1.60 -1.21
CA ASP A 284 -18.52 -2.43 -2.39
C ASP A 284 -18.13 -1.68 -3.67
N LEU A 285 -17.47 -2.36 -4.59
CA LEU A 285 -16.88 -1.73 -5.78
C LEU A 285 -17.95 -1.18 -6.74
N ASP A 286 -19.13 -1.80 -6.78
CA ASP A 286 -20.21 -1.46 -7.71
C ASP A 286 -21.26 -0.56 -7.05
N THR A 287 -21.77 -0.97 -5.89
CA THR A 287 -22.88 -0.26 -5.18
C THR A 287 -22.42 0.93 -4.35
N LYS A 288 -21.13 0.96 -3.96
CA LYS A 288 -20.54 1.94 -3.03
C LYS A 288 -21.15 1.93 -1.63
N GLU A 289 -21.87 0.87 -1.29
CA GLU A 289 -22.38 0.64 0.07
C GLU A 289 -21.31 -0.02 0.95
N PRO A 290 -21.34 0.18 2.28
CA PRO A 290 -20.45 -0.49 3.20
C PRO A 290 -20.57 -2.02 3.12
N VAL A 291 -19.45 -2.72 3.08
CA VAL A 291 -19.41 -4.20 3.14
C VAL A 291 -19.19 -4.71 4.57
N GLY A 292 -19.39 -6.01 4.78
CA GLY A 292 -19.15 -6.68 6.05
C GLY A 292 -17.67 -6.83 6.42
N GLU A 293 -17.42 -7.28 7.65
CA GLU A 293 -16.06 -7.59 8.13
C GLU A 293 -15.38 -8.62 7.22
N ASN A 294 -14.13 -8.35 6.84
CA ASN A 294 -13.31 -9.20 5.98
C ASN A 294 -13.84 -9.37 4.53
N GLU A 295 -14.88 -8.65 4.13
CA GLU A 295 -15.32 -8.62 2.74
C GLU A 295 -14.46 -7.68 1.91
N ARG A 296 -14.32 -7.99 0.61
CA ARG A 296 -13.55 -7.18 -0.35
C ARG A 296 -14.34 -5.96 -0.79
N GLY A 297 -13.67 -4.83 -0.85
CA GLY A 297 -14.19 -3.59 -1.41
C GLY A 297 -13.11 -2.54 -1.55
N GLU A 298 -13.49 -1.33 -1.90
CA GLU A 298 -12.59 -0.18 -1.98
C GLU A 298 -12.33 0.37 -0.58
N LEU A 299 -11.06 0.58 -0.23
CA LEU A 299 -10.66 1.24 1.01
C LEU A 299 -10.90 2.74 0.91
N ILE A 300 -11.76 3.24 1.77
CA ILE A 300 -12.07 4.66 1.92
C ILE A 300 -11.47 5.16 3.22
N LEU A 301 -10.79 6.30 3.16
CA LEU A 301 -10.06 6.85 4.30
C LEU A 301 -10.50 8.28 4.62
N SER A 302 -10.66 8.56 5.90
CA SER A 302 -10.84 9.93 6.40
C SER A 302 -9.74 10.29 7.38
N ASN A 303 -9.04 11.41 7.15
CA ASN A 303 -8.08 11.96 8.10
C ASN A 303 -8.82 12.54 9.31
N LEU A 304 -8.47 12.12 10.51
CA LEU A 304 -9.03 12.63 11.75
C LEU A 304 -8.13 13.65 12.45
N TYR A 305 -6.93 13.90 11.92
CA TYR A 305 -5.94 14.79 12.52
C TYR A 305 -5.44 15.90 11.59
N MET A 306 -5.42 15.67 10.27
CA MET A 306 -4.84 16.58 9.31
C MET A 306 -5.55 17.94 9.31
N ARG A 307 -4.80 19.02 9.52
CA ARG A 307 -5.32 20.40 9.50
C ARG A 307 -5.13 21.07 8.14
N GLY A 308 -4.00 20.79 7.47
CA GLY A 308 -3.62 21.46 6.24
C GLY A 308 -4.56 21.16 5.08
N THR A 309 -4.51 19.96 4.55
CA THR A 309 -5.41 19.45 3.51
C THR A 309 -6.02 18.13 3.96
N PRO A 310 -7.02 18.16 4.86
CA PRO A 310 -7.68 16.95 5.31
C PRO A 310 -8.46 16.28 4.18
N LEU A 311 -8.32 14.97 4.05
CA LEU A 311 -9.07 14.16 3.10
C LEU A 311 -10.16 13.41 3.86
N ILE A 312 -11.42 13.61 3.43
CA ILE A 312 -12.62 13.09 4.07
C ILE A 312 -13.36 12.20 3.10
N ARG A 313 -13.64 10.95 3.50
CA ARG A 313 -14.14 9.86 2.68
C ARG A 313 -13.41 9.79 1.33
N TRP A 314 -12.10 9.77 1.39
CA TRP A 314 -11.24 9.73 0.23
C TRP A 314 -11.15 8.31 -0.32
N GLY A 315 -11.57 8.12 -1.56
CA GLY A 315 -11.42 6.88 -2.31
C GLY A 315 -9.95 6.65 -2.63
N SER A 316 -9.37 5.63 -2.01
CA SER A 316 -7.95 5.31 -2.21
C SER A 316 -7.66 4.65 -3.57
N GLU A 317 -8.71 4.15 -4.23
CA GLU A 317 -8.63 3.26 -5.39
C GLU A 317 -7.92 1.93 -5.07
N ASP A 318 -7.70 1.63 -3.80
CA ASP A 318 -7.12 0.35 -3.35
C ASP A 318 -8.22 -0.61 -2.94
N ILE A 319 -8.14 -1.85 -3.41
CA ILE A 319 -9.02 -2.95 -3.02
C ILE A 319 -8.44 -3.59 -1.77
N SER A 320 -9.25 -3.71 -0.74
CA SER A 320 -8.84 -4.22 0.56
C SER A 320 -9.97 -4.99 1.25
N THR A 321 -9.62 -5.73 2.29
CA THR A 321 -10.54 -6.13 3.36
C THR A 321 -10.17 -5.39 4.63
N PHE A 322 -11.08 -5.31 5.60
CA PHE A 322 -10.80 -4.70 6.89
C PHE A 322 -11.40 -5.53 8.02
N SER A 323 -10.61 -5.77 9.07
CA SER A 323 -11.03 -6.45 10.27
C SER A 323 -10.87 -5.54 11.49
N ARG A 324 -11.92 -5.41 12.29
CA ARG A 324 -11.90 -4.72 13.59
C ARG A 324 -11.69 -5.65 14.78
N GLU A 325 -11.52 -6.94 14.52
CA GLU A 325 -11.20 -7.90 15.58
C GLU A 325 -9.89 -7.55 16.28
N THR A 326 -9.88 -7.70 17.61
CA THR A 326 -8.64 -7.55 18.38
C THR A 326 -7.58 -8.52 17.88
N CYS A 327 -6.44 -7.98 17.47
CA CYS A 327 -5.35 -8.80 16.98
C CYS A 327 -4.73 -9.65 18.11
N LYS A 328 -4.25 -10.83 17.78
CA LYS A 328 -3.49 -11.71 18.73
C LYS A 328 -2.24 -10.99 19.29
N CYS A 329 -1.75 -9.95 18.64
CA CYS A 329 -0.71 -9.08 19.18
C CYS A 329 -1.18 -8.21 20.36
N GLY A 330 -2.48 -8.20 20.66
CA GLY A 330 -3.12 -7.42 21.72
C GLY A 330 -3.55 -6.01 21.34
N ARG A 331 -3.25 -5.55 20.10
CA ARG A 331 -3.74 -4.26 19.59
C ARG A 331 -5.21 -4.39 19.20
N THR A 332 -5.96 -3.35 19.51
CA THR A 332 -7.40 -3.24 19.22
C THR A 332 -7.70 -2.49 17.93
N HIS A 333 -6.72 -1.80 17.39
CA HIS A 333 -6.83 -1.12 16.10
C HIS A 333 -6.97 -2.12 14.97
N GLY A 334 -7.87 -1.84 14.02
CA GLY A 334 -8.18 -2.71 12.89
C GLY A 334 -7.01 -2.94 11.94
N ARG A 335 -7.18 -3.94 11.09
CA ARG A 335 -6.18 -4.38 10.12
C ARG A 335 -6.79 -4.41 8.73
N ALA A 336 -6.07 -3.82 7.77
CA ALA A 336 -6.40 -3.92 6.36
C ALA A 336 -5.53 -4.99 5.69
N THR A 337 -6.12 -5.77 4.79
CA THR A 337 -5.38 -6.64 3.88
C THR A 337 -5.51 -6.07 2.48
N TRP A 338 -4.44 -5.52 1.96
CA TRP A 338 -4.40 -4.97 0.62
C TRP A 338 -4.37 -6.09 -0.41
N ILE A 339 -5.23 -5.96 -1.43
CA ILE A 339 -5.43 -6.98 -2.45
C ILE A 339 -4.99 -6.47 -3.82
N GLY A 340 -5.16 -5.17 -4.09
CA GLY A 340 -4.79 -4.56 -5.35
C GLY A 340 -5.39 -3.19 -5.54
N ARG A 341 -5.47 -2.74 -6.79
CA ARG A 341 -6.08 -1.45 -7.14
C ARG A 341 -7.25 -1.63 -8.10
N THR A 342 -8.25 -0.77 -7.97
CA THR A 342 -9.45 -0.79 -8.83
C THR A 342 -9.10 -0.67 -10.31
N GLY A 343 -8.08 0.13 -10.65
CA GLY A 343 -7.56 0.27 -12.00
C GLY A 343 -6.75 -0.93 -12.53
N PHE A 344 -6.43 -1.91 -11.67
CA PHE A 344 -5.63 -3.09 -12.01
C PHE A 344 -6.42 -4.39 -11.90
N GLN A 345 -7.73 -4.32 -12.13
CA GLN A 345 -8.61 -5.48 -12.23
C GLN A 345 -9.25 -5.57 -13.61
N LEU A 346 -9.59 -6.76 -14.02
CA LEU A 346 -10.30 -7.04 -15.27
C LEU A 346 -11.65 -7.70 -14.97
N ASN A 347 -12.74 -7.12 -15.44
CA ASN A 347 -14.03 -7.81 -15.44
C ASN A 347 -14.14 -8.62 -16.74
N VAL A 348 -14.13 -9.93 -16.65
CA VAL A 348 -14.26 -10.85 -17.77
C VAL A 348 -15.52 -11.67 -17.59
N MET A 349 -16.54 -11.43 -18.42
CA MET A 349 -17.85 -12.09 -18.34
C MET A 349 -18.49 -12.01 -16.94
N GLY A 350 -18.45 -10.85 -16.30
CA GLY A 350 -18.99 -10.61 -14.95
C GLY A 350 -18.11 -11.06 -13.77
N LYS A 351 -16.93 -11.61 -14.05
CA LYS A 351 -15.96 -12.01 -13.03
C LYS A 351 -14.83 -10.99 -12.92
N TRP A 352 -14.64 -10.43 -11.76
CA TRP A 352 -13.51 -9.57 -11.45
C TRP A 352 -12.26 -10.39 -11.15
N ILE A 353 -11.18 -10.14 -11.86
CA ILE A 353 -9.91 -10.85 -11.77
C ILE A 353 -8.81 -9.84 -11.47
N LEU A 354 -8.12 -10.05 -10.37
CA LEU A 354 -6.94 -9.30 -9.97
C LEU A 354 -5.67 -10.11 -10.23
N PRO A 355 -4.54 -9.47 -10.51
CA PRO A 355 -3.25 -10.18 -10.56
C PRO A 355 -2.95 -10.98 -9.29
N LEU A 356 -3.34 -10.48 -8.12
CA LEU A 356 -3.15 -11.18 -6.85
C LEU A 356 -3.93 -12.50 -6.80
N ASP A 357 -5.17 -12.53 -7.31
CA ASP A 357 -5.95 -13.78 -7.36
C ASP A 357 -5.19 -14.87 -8.15
N VAL A 358 -4.49 -14.45 -9.21
CA VAL A 358 -3.66 -15.36 -10.02
C VAL A 358 -2.35 -15.73 -9.32
N ASP A 359 -1.68 -14.77 -8.67
CA ASP A 359 -0.47 -15.06 -7.87
C ASP A 359 -0.77 -16.10 -6.77
N ASP A 360 -1.88 -15.95 -6.07
CA ASP A 360 -2.29 -16.86 -4.99
C ASP A 360 -2.60 -18.28 -5.51
N LEU A 361 -3.16 -18.41 -6.72
CA LEU A 361 -3.37 -19.73 -7.34
C LEU A 361 -2.07 -20.48 -7.62
N PHE A 362 -0.98 -19.75 -7.83
CA PHE A 362 0.30 -20.34 -8.19
C PHE A 362 1.25 -20.54 -7.02
N ILE A 363 0.86 -20.15 -5.80
CA ILE A 363 1.73 -20.22 -4.62
C ILE A 363 2.28 -21.63 -4.35
N ASP A 364 1.46 -22.65 -4.60
CA ASP A 364 1.81 -24.06 -4.44
C ASP A 364 2.18 -24.75 -5.75
N VAL A 365 2.36 -23.99 -6.82
CA VAL A 365 2.77 -24.48 -8.15
C VAL A 365 4.21 -24.09 -8.42
N PRO A 366 5.21 -24.96 -8.10
CA PRO A 366 6.63 -24.58 -8.11
C PRO A 366 7.11 -23.96 -9.44
N GLU A 367 6.54 -24.40 -10.56
CA GLU A 367 6.91 -23.90 -11.88
C GLU A 367 6.34 -22.52 -12.18
N ALA A 368 5.21 -22.13 -11.57
CA ALA A 368 4.49 -20.89 -11.81
C ALA A 368 4.63 -19.86 -10.67
N ALA A 369 5.00 -20.30 -9.46
CA ALA A 369 5.14 -19.42 -8.30
C ALA A 369 6.16 -18.30 -8.56
N GLY A 370 5.73 -17.05 -8.35
CA GLY A 370 6.57 -15.86 -8.52
C GLY A 370 6.98 -15.53 -9.96
N VAL A 371 6.41 -16.21 -10.95
CA VAL A 371 6.68 -15.96 -12.37
C VAL A 371 5.98 -14.68 -12.83
N PRO A 372 6.67 -13.70 -13.45
CA PRO A 372 6.06 -12.48 -13.94
C PRO A 372 5.03 -12.75 -15.05
N PHE A 373 3.88 -12.06 -14.99
CA PHE A 373 2.85 -12.14 -16.02
C PHE A 373 2.06 -10.84 -16.16
N THR A 374 1.40 -10.70 -17.32
CA THR A 374 0.42 -9.66 -17.60
C THR A 374 -0.91 -10.30 -18.03
N LEU A 375 -2.01 -9.85 -17.45
CA LEU A 375 -3.36 -10.22 -17.83
C LEU A 375 -3.91 -9.26 -18.86
N PHE A 376 -4.60 -9.80 -19.89
CA PHE A 376 -5.27 -9.01 -20.91
C PHE A 376 -6.73 -9.42 -21.00
N LYS A 377 -7.62 -8.43 -21.00
CA LYS A 377 -8.98 -8.62 -21.46
C LYS A 377 -9.07 -8.27 -22.94
N TYR A 378 -9.66 -9.15 -23.75
CA TYR A 378 -9.87 -8.90 -25.17
C TYR A 378 -11.22 -9.46 -25.63
N LYS A 379 -11.67 -9.10 -26.83
CA LYS A 379 -12.88 -9.64 -27.45
C LYS A 379 -12.53 -10.61 -28.59
N LYS A 380 -13.23 -11.75 -28.63
CA LYS A 380 -13.26 -12.66 -29.77
C LYS A 380 -14.70 -12.75 -30.28
N GLY A 381 -15.01 -11.96 -31.32
CA GLY A 381 -16.38 -11.68 -31.68
C GLY A 381 -17.08 -10.85 -30.59
N VAL A 382 -18.20 -11.33 -30.11
CA VAL A 382 -18.95 -10.68 -28.99
C VAL A 382 -18.52 -11.13 -27.61
N MET A 383 -17.72 -12.19 -27.50
CA MET A 383 -17.32 -12.77 -26.21
C MET A 383 -16.04 -12.13 -25.65
N GLU A 384 -16.11 -11.73 -24.39
CA GLU A 384 -14.93 -11.33 -23.64
C GLU A 384 -14.10 -12.56 -23.27
N LYS A 385 -12.79 -12.44 -23.37
CA LYS A 385 -11.81 -13.50 -23.09
C LYS A 385 -10.69 -12.95 -22.25
N LEU A 386 -10.09 -13.84 -21.43
CA LEU A 386 -8.86 -13.59 -20.72
C LEU A 386 -7.68 -14.17 -21.51
N LYS A 387 -6.61 -13.37 -21.64
CA LYS A 387 -5.30 -13.82 -22.09
C LYS A 387 -4.28 -13.51 -21.02
N MET A 388 -3.32 -14.38 -20.81
CA MET A 388 -2.17 -14.14 -19.92
C MET A 388 -0.88 -14.32 -20.71
N LYS A 389 -0.02 -13.30 -20.67
CA LYS A 389 1.36 -13.39 -21.16
C LYS A 389 2.26 -13.64 -19.96
N MET A 390 3.02 -14.73 -19.95
CA MET A 390 3.76 -15.22 -18.79
C MET A 390 5.20 -15.58 -19.17
N VAL A 391 6.15 -15.19 -18.33
CA VAL A 391 7.57 -15.51 -18.53
C VAL A 391 7.83 -16.97 -18.15
N TYR A 392 8.43 -17.75 -19.07
CA TYR A 392 8.88 -19.10 -18.74
C TYR A 392 9.99 -19.56 -19.70
N ASP A 393 11.12 -19.94 -19.14
CA ASP A 393 12.33 -20.33 -19.88
C ASP A 393 12.57 -21.84 -19.97
N GLY A 394 11.71 -22.64 -19.33
CA GLY A 394 11.85 -24.09 -19.27
C GLY A 394 12.79 -24.60 -18.18
N SER A 395 13.39 -23.72 -17.39
CA SER A 395 14.38 -24.08 -16.34
C SER A 395 13.80 -24.93 -15.21
N LYS A 396 12.48 -24.96 -15.05
CA LYS A 396 11.76 -25.68 -14.00
C LYS A 396 11.22 -27.05 -14.43
N GLY A 397 11.74 -27.62 -15.52
CA GLY A 397 11.56 -29.04 -15.86
C GLY A 397 10.32 -29.39 -16.70
N LEU A 398 9.46 -28.43 -17.01
CA LEU A 398 8.33 -28.62 -17.94
C LEU A 398 8.66 -28.05 -19.32
N THR A 399 8.11 -28.67 -20.38
CA THR A 399 8.05 -28.02 -21.69
C THR A 399 7.11 -26.83 -21.64
N LYS A 400 7.27 -25.87 -22.58
CA LYS A 400 6.37 -24.70 -22.67
C LYS A 400 4.90 -25.12 -22.86
N GLU A 401 4.63 -26.21 -23.54
CA GLU A 401 3.27 -26.70 -23.78
C GLU A 401 2.66 -27.35 -22.51
N GLU A 402 3.43 -28.14 -21.78
CA GLU A 402 3.02 -28.71 -20.49
C GLU A 402 2.75 -27.59 -19.45
N PHE A 403 3.64 -26.61 -19.38
CA PHE A 403 3.46 -25.44 -18.51
C PHE A 403 2.18 -24.67 -18.89
N ARG A 404 1.95 -24.39 -20.17
CA ARG A 404 0.74 -23.72 -20.67
C ARG A 404 -0.52 -24.46 -20.25
N LYS A 405 -0.60 -25.78 -20.46
CA LYS A 405 -1.75 -26.62 -20.09
C LYS A 405 -1.98 -26.62 -18.57
N LYS A 406 -0.91 -26.75 -17.79
CA LYS A 406 -1.00 -26.73 -16.32
C LYS A 406 -1.57 -25.42 -15.81
N VAL A 407 -1.01 -24.29 -16.23
CA VAL A 407 -1.44 -22.94 -15.81
C VAL A 407 -2.89 -22.67 -16.25
N SER A 408 -3.22 -22.92 -17.52
CA SER A 408 -4.58 -22.70 -18.03
C SER A 408 -5.62 -23.57 -17.30
N GLY A 409 -5.25 -24.83 -16.96
CA GLY A 409 -6.10 -25.73 -16.20
C GLY A 409 -6.41 -25.21 -14.79
N ILE A 410 -5.41 -24.74 -14.06
CA ILE A 410 -5.56 -24.19 -12.72
C ILE A 410 -6.47 -22.95 -12.73
N ILE A 411 -6.24 -22.01 -13.66
CA ILE A 411 -7.05 -20.79 -13.77
C ILE A 411 -8.51 -21.16 -14.08
N LYS A 412 -8.75 -22.09 -15.03
CA LYS A 412 -10.10 -22.54 -15.39
C LYS A 412 -10.80 -23.20 -14.20
N GLU A 413 -10.10 -24.07 -13.46
CA GLU A 413 -10.66 -24.77 -12.30
C GLU A 413 -11.02 -23.80 -11.16
N LYS A 414 -10.11 -22.89 -10.82
CA LYS A 414 -10.23 -22.04 -9.62
C LYS A 414 -11.00 -20.73 -9.88
N LEU A 415 -10.77 -20.07 -11.01
CA LEU A 415 -11.46 -18.81 -11.35
C LEU A 415 -12.66 -19.04 -12.29
N GLY A 416 -12.77 -20.23 -12.89
CA GLY A 416 -13.86 -20.57 -13.83
C GLY A 416 -13.81 -19.74 -15.11
N VAL A 417 -12.63 -19.30 -15.53
CA VAL A 417 -12.40 -18.50 -16.74
C VAL A 417 -11.41 -19.20 -17.65
N GLU A 418 -11.80 -19.38 -18.92
CA GLU A 418 -10.86 -19.88 -19.93
C GLU A 418 -9.84 -18.80 -20.27
N THR A 419 -8.55 -19.17 -20.22
CA THR A 419 -7.44 -18.25 -20.37
C THR A 419 -6.50 -18.71 -21.47
N ASP A 420 -6.26 -17.85 -22.45
CA ASP A 420 -5.24 -18.06 -23.47
C ASP A 420 -3.86 -17.71 -22.90
N ILE A 421 -2.95 -18.70 -22.85
CA ILE A 421 -1.61 -18.49 -22.29
C ILE A 421 -0.60 -18.30 -23.42
N GLU A 422 0.07 -17.16 -23.40
CA GLU A 422 1.25 -16.86 -24.24
C GLU A 422 2.52 -16.93 -23.40
N ILE A 423 3.46 -17.78 -23.78
CA ILE A 423 4.74 -17.94 -23.10
C ILE A 423 5.79 -17.07 -23.76
N VAL A 424 6.46 -16.24 -22.96
CA VAL A 424 7.59 -15.38 -23.38
C VAL A 424 8.86 -15.77 -22.64
N GLY A 425 10.02 -15.35 -23.18
CA GLY A 425 11.34 -15.73 -22.64
C GLY A 425 11.87 -14.80 -21.57
N SER A 426 11.42 -13.54 -21.56
CA SER A 426 11.97 -12.50 -20.69
C SER A 426 10.85 -11.60 -20.15
N ILE A 427 11.09 -10.98 -19.01
CA ILE A 427 10.27 -9.92 -18.45
C ILE A 427 10.20 -8.69 -19.36
N ASP A 428 11.21 -8.50 -20.21
CA ASP A 428 11.26 -7.43 -21.18
C ASP A 428 10.23 -7.59 -22.32
N ASP A 429 9.70 -8.79 -22.51
CA ASP A 429 8.65 -9.10 -23.47
C ASP A 429 7.24 -8.75 -22.94
N LEU A 430 7.11 -8.43 -21.64
CA LEU A 430 5.86 -7.99 -21.05
C LEU A 430 5.64 -6.50 -21.32
N PRO A 431 4.37 -6.04 -21.46
CA PRO A 431 4.06 -4.62 -21.58
C PRO A 431 4.63 -3.80 -20.42
N LYS A 432 5.16 -2.63 -20.73
CA LYS A 432 5.79 -1.75 -19.72
C LYS A 432 4.96 -0.50 -19.49
N ILE A 433 4.99 -0.02 -18.25
CA ILE A 433 4.53 1.31 -17.86
C ILE A 433 5.62 1.95 -17.00
N ALA A 434 6.21 3.04 -17.48
CA ALA A 434 7.39 3.66 -16.89
C ALA A 434 8.54 2.63 -16.71
N HIS A 435 8.89 2.29 -15.46
CA HIS A 435 9.98 1.37 -15.12
C HIS A 435 9.50 -0.01 -14.65
N LYS A 436 8.19 -0.28 -14.73
CA LYS A 436 7.57 -1.55 -14.29
C LYS A 436 6.88 -2.22 -15.48
N TYR A 437 6.70 -3.54 -15.42
CA TYR A 437 5.78 -4.19 -16.36
C TYR A 437 4.33 -4.00 -15.92
N LYS A 438 3.44 -3.93 -16.91
CA LYS A 438 2.02 -3.71 -16.68
C LYS A 438 1.36 -5.03 -16.26
N ARG A 439 0.69 -5.05 -15.13
CA ARG A 439 0.05 -6.29 -14.61
C ARG A 439 -1.24 -6.63 -15.33
N VAL A 440 -1.99 -5.62 -15.79
CA VAL A 440 -3.27 -5.80 -16.51
C VAL A 440 -3.39 -4.84 -17.67
N GLU A 441 -4.13 -5.25 -18.71
CA GLU A 441 -4.47 -4.41 -19.86
C GLU A 441 -5.84 -4.80 -20.42
N ASP A 442 -6.76 -3.84 -20.49
CA ASP A 442 -8.06 -4.01 -21.11
C ASP A 442 -8.01 -3.54 -22.57
N LEU A 443 -7.86 -4.50 -23.48
CA LEU A 443 -7.81 -4.25 -24.93
C LEU A 443 -9.20 -4.02 -25.55
N THR A 444 -10.26 -4.03 -24.73
CA THR A 444 -11.63 -3.75 -25.21
C THR A 444 -11.99 -2.28 -25.10
N LYS A 445 -11.20 -1.49 -24.36
CA LYS A 445 -11.30 -0.04 -24.27
C LYS A 445 -10.49 0.56 -25.41
N GLU A 446 -11.11 1.37 -26.24
CA GLU A 446 -10.39 2.18 -27.21
C GLU A 446 -9.42 3.11 -26.47
N SER A 447 -8.17 3.15 -26.93
CA SER A 447 -7.08 3.98 -26.38
C SER A 447 -7.29 5.46 -26.72
#